data_92406d0fadf49a037d3b6d835161ff5a
#
_entry.id   92406d0fadf49a037d3b6d835161ff5a
#
_cell.length_a   1.000
_cell.length_b   1.000
_cell.length_c   1.000
_cell.angle_alpha   90.00
_cell.angle_beta   90.00
_cell.angle_gamma   90.00
#
_symmetry.space_group_name_H-M   'P 1'
#
loop_
_entity.id
_entity.type
_entity.pdbx_description
1 polymer ?
#
loop_
_entity_poly.entity_id
_entity_poly.type
_entity_poly.pdbx_seq_one_letter_code
_entity_poly.pdbx_strand_id
1 'polypeptide(L)'
;LEGRLVALENVDSVVELVRDSDDRDAAMAGLQTEYELSEAQAEHVVRMQLGSLTSMEAGEVQTEYGEVQAEIERLETILGDESELLEVIKEELRDVAADYDDDRRTTVIEDAGSVTREDLIAEEEVVVAVSEDDYVKRMTLSEFAPQHRGGKGIIGSRPKEGDRVSTVFTASTHDYLLCFTDRGQVHRLKVYELPEMGRTARGTSAVNVLDLDDGEEITAVVNTDDTDEGYLAMATKDGYVKRTAVSEFENIHSGGIRAVSLEDDDSLVDVEVTAGDGDLLVGTRGGMTIRFAEADARPMGRSARGVNGIELEGGDEVAGLVAVEADDDRDLLTVTKNGYGKRTPLSEYRRQSRYGKGLIDIETDDRNGPVCSVETVSPGDGLAIMSESGQIMRTHVGEVSEVGRNTKGVVVMRLEDDDHVAGVDVVAADGDDEDE
;
A
#
# COMPACT_ATOMS: atom_id res chain seq x y z
N LEU A 1 12.63 47.57 -42.13
CA LEU A 1 13.98 47.70 -42.66
C LEU A 1 14.05 47.47 -44.16
N GLU A 2 13.43 46.42 -44.76
CA GLU A 2 13.43 46.12 -46.19
C GLU A 2 13.01 47.31 -47.05
N GLY A 3 11.87 47.93 -46.74
CA GLY A 3 11.39 49.11 -47.50
C GLY A 3 12.36 50.31 -47.46
N ARG A 4 13.10 50.45 -46.34
CA ARG A 4 14.17 51.48 -46.24
C ARG A 4 15.34 51.14 -47.11
N LEU A 5 15.78 49.87 -47.18
CA LEU A 5 16.85 49.42 -48.02
C LEU A 5 16.53 49.65 -49.50
N VAL A 6 15.32 49.26 -49.94
CA VAL A 6 14.88 49.47 -51.31
C VAL A 6 14.89 50.98 -51.68
N ALA A 7 14.46 51.85 -50.76
CA ALA A 7 14.48 53.30 -50.98
C ALA A 7 15.93 53.86 -51.00
N LEU A 8 16.84 53.31 -50.17
CA LEU A 8 18.26 53.71 -50.10
C LEU A 8 19.04 53.23 -51.32
N GLU A 9 18.71 52.08 -51.88
CA GLU A 9 19.32 51.55 -53.12
C GLU A 9 18.85 52.31 -54.36
N ASN A 10 17.66 52.92 -54.32
CA ASN A 10 17.01 53.59 -55.47
C ASN A 10 16.69 55.06 -55.18
N VAL A 11 17.55 55.77 -54.41
CA VAL A 11 17.28 57.11 -53.87
C VAL A 11 16.76 58.09 -54.93
N ASP A 12 17.48 58.17 -56.06
CA ASP A 12 17.13 59.18 -57.07
C ASP A 12 15.75 58.94 -57.67
N SER A 13 15.43 57.69 -58.03
CA SER A 13 14.14 57.32 -58.63
C SER A 13 12.98 57.38 -57.63
N VAL A 14 13.24 57.00 -56.36
CA VAL A 14 12.24 57.09 -55.26
C VAL A 14 11.90 58.58 -54.99
N VAL A 15 12.90 59.44 -54.91
CA VAL A 15 12.69 60.89 -54.72
C VAL A 15 11.97 61.51 -55.90
N GLU A 16 12.29 61.12 -57.13
CA GLU A 16 11.63 61.61 -58.37
C GLU A 16 10.14 61.18 -58.37
N LEU A 17 9.88 59.88 -58.08
CA LEU A 17 8.52 59.33 -58.03
C LEU A 17 7.68 60.04 -56.95
N VAL A 18 8.19 60.25 -55.75
CA VAL A 18 7.47 60.94 -54.66
C VAL A 18 7.24 62.37 -54.98
N ARG A 19 8.17 63.08 -55.64
CA ARG A 19 8.01 64.49 -56.03
C ARG A 19 7.03 64.71 -57.20
N ASP A 20 6.97 63.74 -58.11
CA ASP A 20 6.14 63.84 -59.31
C ASP A 20 4.71 63.32 -59.10
N SER A 21 4.42 62.76 -57.91
CA SER A 21 3.08 62.29 -57.49
C SER A 21 2.23 63.49 -57.06
N ASP A 22 0.90 63.46 -57.43
CA ASP A 22 -0.07 64.53 -57.16
C ASP A 22 -0.38 64.67 -55.63
N ASP A 23 -0.31 63.55 -54.88
CA ASP A 23 -0.56 63.54 -53.48
C ASP A 23 0.19 62.37 -52.84
N ARG A 24 0.08 62.23 -51.49
CA ARG A 24 0.71 61.18 -50.70
C ARG A 24 0.27 59.76 -51.05
N ASP A 25 -1.06 59.62 -51.31
CA ASP A 25 -1.63 58.32 -51.61
C ASP A 25 -1.20 57.81 -52.98
N ALA A 26 -1.09 58.75 -53.98
CA ALA A 26 -0.51 58.46 -55.27
C ALA A 26 0.96 58.09 -55.19
N ALA A 27 1.77 58.76 -54.35
CA ALA A 27 3.14 58.42 -54.10
C ALA A 27 3.29 56.99 -53.46
N MET A 28 2.48 56.68 -52.50
CA MET A 28 2.43 55.36 -51.88
C MET A 28 2.07 54.27 -52.91
N ALA A 29 1.03 54.48 -53.69
CA ALA A 29 0.60 53.54 -54.73
C ALA A 29 1.69 53.34 -55.82
N GLY A 30 2.38 54.42 -56.19
CA GLY A 30 3.53 54.35 -57.09
C GLY A 30 4.69 53.48 -56.53
N LEU A 31 5.06 53.71 -55.27
CA LEU A 31 6.10 52.94 -54.58
C LEU A 31 5.74 51.46 -54.44
N GLN A 32 4.47 51.15 -54.14
CA GLN A 32 3.98 49.78 -54.09
C GLN A 32 4.08 49.07 -55.46
N THR A 33 3.76 49.81 -56.53
CA THR A 33 3.71 49.21 -57.86
C THR A 33 5.11 49.05 -58.48
N GLU A 34 6.02 50.01 -58.30
CA GLU A 34 7.32 50.04 -58.94
C GLU A 34 8.38 49.23 -58.16
N TYR A 35 8.27 49.23 -56.84
CA TYR A 35 9.26 48.57 -55.97
C TYR A 35 8.70 47.38 -55.20
N GLU A 36 7.48 46.94 -55.49
CA GLU A 36 6.79 45.81 -54.83
C GLU A 36 6.68 45.95 -53.29
N LEU A 37 6.65 47.20 -52.81
CA LEU A 37 6.57 47.48 -51.38
C LEU A 37 5.18 47.17 -50.83
N SER A 38 5.11 46.66 -49.60
CA SER A 38 3.87 46.61 -48.86
C SER A 38 3.38 48.03 -48.52
N GLU A 39 2.11 48.18 -48.21
CA GLU A 39 1.50 49.47 -47.82
C GLU A 39 2.25 50.11 -46.64
N ALA A 40 2.61 49.31 -45.61
CA ALA A 40 3.36 49.79 -44.47
C ALA A 40 4.82 50.22 -44.82
N GLN A 41 5.44 49.52 -45.76
CA GLN A 41 6.78 49.87 -46.26
C GLN A 41 6.72 51.17 -47.08
N ALA A 42 5.79 51.29 -47.99
CA ALA A 42 5.57 52.51 -48.80
C ALA A 42 5.25 53.72 -47.92
N GLU A 43 4.35 53.56 -46.94
CA GLU A 43 4.04 54.62 -45.98
C GLU A 43 5.27 55.08 -45.20
N HIS A 44 6.12 54.15 -44.79
CA HIS A 44 7.38 54.46 -44.09
C HIS A 44 8.34 55.24 -44.98
N VAL A 45 8.51 54.80 -46.23
CA VAL A 45 9.41 55.48 -47.23
C VAL A 45 8.93 56.93 -47.49
N VAL A 46 7.63 57.16 -47.70
CA VAL A 46 7.11 58.51 -47.92
C VAL A 46 7.29 59.44 -46.70
N ARG A 47 7.39 58.87 -45.49
CA ARG A 47 7.67 59.62 -44.25
C ARG A 47 9.14 59.84 -43.94
N MET A 48 10.06 59.20 -44.65
CA MET A 48 11.48 59.35 -44.42
C MET A 48 11.97 60.80 -44.61
N GLN A 49 12.88 61.22 -43.77
CA GLN A 49 13.53 62.51 -43.92
C GLN A 49 14.64 62.41 -44.98
N LEU A 50 14.82 63.44 -45.78
CA LEU A 50 15.89 63.49 -46.81
C LEU A 50 17.30 63.32 -46.24
N GLY A 51 17.52 63.64 -44.94
CA GLY A 51 18.76 63.40 -44.23
C GLY A 51 19.05 61.93 -44.02
N SER A 52 18.05 61.09 -43.98
CA SER A 52 18.17 59.63 -43.79
C SER A 52 18.53 58.89 -45.09
N LEU A 53 18.74 59.59 -46.18
CA LEU A 53 19.14 59.03 -47.48
C LEU A 53 20.64 59.06 -47.70
N THR A 54 21.45 59.23 -46.68
CA THR A 54 22.91 59.27 -46.79
C THR A 54 23.50 57.86 -46.89
N SER A 55 24.65 57.73 -47.56
CA SER A 55 25.34 56.44 -47.69
C SER A 55 25.80 55.86 -46.35
N MET A 56 25.96 56.69 -45.35
CA MET A 56 26.33 56.24 -44.00
C MET A 56 25.15 55.54 -43.29
N GLU A 57 23.94 56.14 -43.36
CA GLU A 57 22.73 55.53 -42.84
C GLU A 57 22.33 54.27 -43.61
N ALA A 58 22.60 54.22 -44.96
CA ALA A 58 22.36 53.00 -45.74
C ALA A 58 23.18 51.79 -45.21
N GLY A 59 24.44 52.03 -44.83
CA GLY A 59 25.32 50.98 -44.24
C GLY A 59 24.80 50.52 -42.88
N GLU A 60 24.32 51.43 -42.03
CA GLU A 60 23.74 51.08 -40.71
C GLU A 60 22.45 50.25 -40.86
N VAL A 61 21.55 50.66 -41.76
CA VAL A 61 20.28 49.91 -42.03
C VAL A 61 20.59 48.52 -42.60
N GLN A 62 21.59 48.38 -43.47
CA GLN A 62 21.98 47.10 -44.02
C GLN A 62 22.53 46.17 -42.96
N THR A 63 23.33 46.71 -42.01
CA THR A 63 23.84 45.92 -40.86
C THR A 63 22.72 45.48 -39.95
N GLU A 64 21.83 46.41 -39.55
CA GLU A 64 20.64 46.11 -38.70
C GLU A 64 19.71 45.08 -39.36
N TYR A 65 19.50 45.19 -40.68
CA TYR A 65 18.71 44.21 -41.41
C TYR A 65 19.32 42.81 -41.35
N GLY A 66 20.64 42.72 -41.57
CA GLY A 66 21.37 41.44 -41.49
C GLY A 66 21.33 40.81 -40.10
N GLU A 67 21.46 41.64 -39.06
CA GLU A 67 21.37 41.15 -37.66
C GLU A 67 19.96 40.64 -37.34
N VAL A 68 18.93 41.38 -37.72
CA VAL A 68 17.52 40.94 -37.48
C VAL A 68 17.23 39.67 -38.27
N GLN A 69 17.69 39.55 -39.52
CA GLN A 69 17.48 38.35 -40.32
C GLN A 69 18.15 37.14 -39.75
N ALA A 70 19.41 37.29 -39.30
CA ALA A 70 20.12 36.19 -38.58
C ALA A 70 19.43 35.76 -37.31
N GLU A 71 18.86 36.73 -36.58
CA GLU A 71 18.11 36.39 -35.35
C GLU A 71 16.75 35.68 -35.66
N ILE A 72 16.09 36.07 -36.76
CA ILE A 72 14.87 35.36 -37.22
C ILE A 72 15.23 33.90 -37.57
N GLU A 73 16.28 33.67 -38.37
CA GLU A 73 16.71 32.33 -38.76
C GLU A 73 17.08 31.49 -37.54
N ARG A 74 17.78 32.10 -36.57
CA ARG A 74 18.09 31.43 -35.29
C ARG A 74 16.86 31.03 -34.54
N LEU A 75 15.89 31.94 -34.37
CA LEU A 75 14.66 31.67 -33.64
C LEU A 75 13.79 30.65 -34.38
N GLU A 76 13.72 30.70 -35.71
CA GLU A 76 13.00 29.70 -36.51
C GLU A 76 13.65 28.31 -36.38
N THR A 77 14.97 28.23 -36.34
CA THR A 77 15.68 26.97 -36.08
C THR A 77 15.34 26.40 -34.71
N ILE A 78 15.38 27.23 -33.66
CA ILE A 78 15.00 26.83 -32.31
C ILE A 78 13.55 26.34 -32.25
N LEU A 79 12.63 27.02 -32.94
CA LEU A 79 11.20 26.63 -32.95
C LEU A 79 10.92 25.41 -33.82
N GLY A 80 11.75 25.18 -34.84
CA GLY A 80 11.58 24.07 -35.78
C GLY A 80 12.24 22.77 -35.37
N ASP A 81 13.19 22.81 -34.44
CA ASP A 81 13.95 21.64 -33.98
C ASP A 81 13.96 21.54 -32.46
N GLU A 82 13.32 20.49 -31.94
CA GLU A 82 13.24 20.22 -30.49
C GLU A 82 14.64 20.05 -29.87
N SER A 83 15.62 19.54 -30.60
CA SER A 83 16.96 19.35 -30.07
C SER A 83 17.68 20.72 -29.88
N GLU A 84 17.48 21.67 -30.77
CA GLU A 84 18.01 23.03 -30.65
C GLU A 84 17.35 23.78 -29.48
N LEU A 85 16.01 23.61 -29.32
CA LEU A 85 15.31 24.18 -28.17
C LEU A 85 15.86 23.62 -26.84
N LEU A 86 16.10 22.31 -26.77
CA LEU A 86 16.67 21.68 -25.58
C LEU A 86 18.11 22.14 -25.30
N GLU A 87 18.90 22.42 -26.31
CA GLU A 87 20.28 22.99 -26.12
C GLU A 87 20.20 24.41 -25.54
N VAL A 88 19.30 25.25 -26.03
CA VAL A 88 19.08 26.59 -25.46
C VAL A 88 18.69 26.49 -23.99
N ILE A 89 17.74 25.62 -23.66
CA ILE A 89 17.30 25.40 -22.26
C ILE A 89 18.48 24.93 -21.39
N LYS A 90 19.31 24.02 -21.90
CA LYS A 90 20.48 23.54 -21.17
C LYS A 90 21.51 24.65 -20.93
N GLU A 91 21.71 25.51 -21.91
CA GLU A 91 22.64 26.64 -21.81
C GLU A 91 22.15 27.65 -20.77
N GLU A 92 20.89 28.05 -20.82
CA GLU A 92 20.27 28.93 -19.83
C GLU A 92 20.32 28.33 -18.40
N LEU A 93 20.06 27.02 -18.25
CA LEU A 93 20.15 26.33 -16.95
C LEU A 93 21.59 26.28 -16.42
N ARG A 94 22.59 26.14 -17.31
CA ARG A 94 24.02 26.20 -16.93
C ARG A 94 24.41 27.59 -16.48
N ASP A 95 23.94 28.62 -17.15
CA ASP A 95 24.18 30.01 -16.77
C ASP A 95 23.58 30.33 -15.40
N VAL A 96 22.35 29.91 -15.18
CA VAL A 96 21.69 30.04 -13.87
C VAL A 96 22.45 29.25 -12.79
N ALA A 97 22.90 28.05 -13.11
CA ALA A 97 23.70 27.27 -12.18
C ALA A 97 25.04 27.96 -11.86
N ALA A 98 25.73 28.54 -12.89
CA ALA A 98 26.98 29.25 -12.68
C ALA A 98 26.82 30.53 -11.82
N ASP A 99 25.69 31.22 -11.96
CA ASP A 99 25.44 32.46 -11.25
C ASP A 99 24.93 32.23 -9.78
N TYR A 100 24.27 31.12 -9.53
CA TYR A 100 23.61 30.85 -8.23
C TYR A 100 24.11 29.58 -7.55
N ASP A 101 25.07 28.85 -8.13
CA ASP A 101 25.69 27.69 -7.49
C ASP A 101 26.52 28.15 -6.29
N ASP A 102 26.22 27.61 -5.15
CA ASP A 102 27.02 27.80 -3.94
C ASP A 102 27.53 26.43 -3.44
N ASP A 103 28.65 26.45 -2.77
CA ASP A 103 29.24 25.25 -2.21
C ASP A 103 28.31 24.56 -1.23
N ARG A 104 28.18 23.27 -1.37
CA ARG A 104 27.40 22.46 -0.47
C ARG A 104 27.87 22.63 0.97
N ARG A 105 27.01 23.13 1.88
CA ARG A 105 27.31 23.34 3.29
C ARG A 105 27.37 22.05 4.11
N THR A 106 26.72 20.99 3.62
CA THR A 106 26.72 19.65 4.25
C THR A 106 27.77 18.77 3.61
N THR A 107 28.64 18.18 4.40
CA THR A 107 29.60 17.19 3.93
C THR A 107 28.88 15.87 3.70
N VAL A 108 29.07 15.24 2.54
CA VAL A 108 28.65 13.84 2.29
C VAL A 108 29.75 12.97 2.88
N ILE A 109 29.43 12.28 3.94
CA ILE A 109 30.29 11.23 4.52
C ILE A 109 29.73 9.87 4.10
N GLU A 110 30.60 8.88 3.88
CA GLU A 110 30.14 7.50 3.81
C GLU A 110 29.54 7.15 5.17
N ASP A 111 28.33 6.58 5.14
CA ASP A 111 27.63 6.19 6.36
C ASP A 111 28.47 5.13 7.11
N ALA A 112 29.02 5.51 8.22
CA ALA A 112 29.75 4.60 9.11
C ALA A 112 28.79 3.84 10.04
N GLY A 113 27.59 3.46 9.50
CA GLY A 113 26.54 2.79 10.26
C GLY A 113 25.80 3.76 11.16
N SER A 114 24.83 4.47 10.61
CA SER A 114 23.89 5.23 11.42
C SER A 114 23.13 4.25 12.31
N VAL A 115 23.24 4.43 13.61
CA VAL A 115 22.36 3.77 14.57
C VAL A 115 20.93 4.18 14.21
N THR A 116 20.14 3.23 13.74
CA THR A 116 18.73 3.45 13.44
C THR A 116 17.94 3.56 14.75
N ARG A 117 16.72 4.04 14.70
CA ARG A 117 15.84 4.04 15.89
C ARG A 117 15.59 2.61 16.37
N GLU A 118 15.54 1.66 15.45
CA GLU A 118 15.34 0.23 15.69
C GLU A 118 16.51 -0.39 16.46
N ASP A 119 17.76 -0.02 16.15
CA ASP A 119 18.94 -0.49 16.88
C ASP A 119 18.97 -0.10 18.38
N LEU A 120 18.13 0.86 18.77
CA LEU A 120 17.99 1.33 20.16
C LEU A 120 16.82 0.67 20.90
N ILE A 121 16.02 -0.14 20.22
CA ILE A 121 14.84 -0.81 20.76
C ILE A 121 15.21 -2.27 20.98
N ALA A 122 14.94 -2.80 22.18
CA ALA A 122 15.13 -4.21 22.43
C ALA A 122 14.16 -5.05 21.58
N GLU A 123 14.69 -6.14 21.00
CA GLU A 123 13.88 -7.13 20.33
C GLU A 123 13.22 -8.02 21.39
N GLU A 124 11.90 -7.97 21.48
CA GLU A 124 11.11 -8.67 22.49
C GLU A 124 9.80 -9.17 21.88
N GLU A 125 9.38 -10.37 22.28
CA GLU A 125 8.05 -10.89 21.98
C GLU A 125 6.98 -10.11 22.76
N VAL A 126 5.97 -9.62 22.05
CA VAL A 126 4.86 -8.83 22.61
C VAL A 126 3.51 -9.39 22.17
N VAL A 127 2.50 -9.18 22.99
CA VAL A 127 1.09 -9.42 22.63
C VAL A 127 0.48 -8.09 22.17
N VAL A 128 -0.04 -8.09 20.97
CA VAL A 128 -0.81 -6.97 20.42
C VAL A 128 -2.29 -7.28 20.56
N ALA A 129 -3.08 -6.31 21.04
CA ALA A 129 -4.52 -6.43 21.14
C ALA A 129 -5.18 -5.27 20.41
N VAL A 130 -6.21 -5.58 19.62
CA VAL A 130 -7.07 -4.64 18.89
C VAL A 130 -8.50 -4.80 19.42
N SER A 131 -9.23 -3.71 19.63
CA SER A 131 -10.62 -3.74 20.04
C SER A 131 -11.59 -3.36 18.91
N GLU A 132 -12.90 -3.66 19.06
CA GLU A 132 -13.96 -3.30 18.11
C GLU A 132 -14.08 -1.77 17.92
N ASP A 133 -13.74 -0.95 18.94
CA ASP A 133 -13.68 0.51 18.87
C ASP A 133 -12.29 0.99 18.35
N ASP A 134 -11.49 0.14 17.70
CA ASP A 134 -10.16 0.43 17.11
C ASP A 134 -9.13 0.93 18.13
N TYR A 135 -9.14 0.45 19.37
CA TYR A 135 -8.05 0.67 20.30
C TYR A 135 -6.98 -0.40 20.16
N VAL A 136 -5.74 0.02 19.99
CA VAL A 136 -4.57 -0.86 19.82
C VAL A 136 -3.55 -0.61 20.91
N LYS A 137 -2.91 -1.68 21.36
CA LYS A 137 -1.79 -1.64 22.31
C LYS A 137 -0.89 -2.87 22.13
N ARG A 138 0.36 -2.74 22.56
CA ARG A 138 1.24 -3.90 22.76
C ARG A 138 1.51 -4.11 24.26
N MET A 139 1.71 -5.34 24.64
CA MET A 139 1.99 -5.78 26.02
C MET A 139 3.11 -6.80 25.99
N THR A 140 3.98 -6.81 26.98
CA THR A 140 5.06 -7.82 27.09
C THR A 140 4.48 -9.22 27.33
N LEU A 141 4.92 -10.21 26.57
CA LEU A 141 4.44 -11.60 26.71
C LEU A 141 4.70 -12.16 28.11
N SER A 142 5.80 -11.75 28.76
CA SER A 142 6.15 -12.15 30.13
C SER A 142 5.13 -11.78 31.20
N GLU A 143 4.20 -10.85 30.92
CA GLU A 143 3.09 -10.52 31.85
C GLU A 143 2.02 -11.63 31.94
N PHE A 144 2.09 -12.64 31.06
CA PHE A 144 1.11 -13.72 30.96
C PHE A 144 1.74 -15.07 31.33
N ALA A 145 1.60 -15.49 32.59
CA ALA A 145 2.05 -16.82 33.01
C ALA A 145 1.17 -17.92 32.38
N PRO A 146 1.77 -19.05 31.93
CA PRO A 146 1.02 -20.18 31.39
C PRO A 146 -0.04 -20.72 32.34
N GLN A 147 -1.19 -21.14 31.83
CA GLN A 147 -2.31 -21.73 32.56
C GLN A 147 -2.75 -23.04 31.92
N HIS A 148 -3.37 -23.96 32.72
CA HIS A 148 -3.94 -25.17 32.16
C HIS A 148 -5.28 -24.90 31.46
N ARG A 149 -5.61 -25.71 30.45
CA ARG A 149 -6.90 -25.66 29.74
C ARG A 149 -8.09 -25.61 30.67
N GLY A 150 -9.14 -24.93 30.29
CA GLY A 150 -10.37 -24.75 31.11
C GLY A 150 -10.14 -23.79 32.28
N GLY A 151 -9.07 -23.03 32.31
CA GLY A 151 -8.89 -21.87 33.19
C GLY A 151 -9.84 -20.73 32.83
N LYS A 152 -9.98 -19.76 33.73
CA LYS A 152 -10.78 -18.54 33.46
C LYS A 152 -10.01 -17.44 32.74
N GLY A 153 -8.69 -17.62 32.53
CA GLY A 153 -7.82 -16.56 32.07
C GLY A 153 -7.54 -15.50 33.16
N ILE A 154 -6.75 -14.51 32.79
CA ILE A 154 -6.47 -13.31 33.61
C ILE A 154 -6.92 -12.08 32.83
N ILE A 155 -7.13 -10.97 33.53
CA ILE A 155 -7.49 -9.70 32.86
C ILE A 155 -6.29 -9.27 32.00
N GLY A 156 -6.39 -9.42 30.71
CA GLY A 156 -5.38 -9.04 29.73
C GLY A 156 -5.67 -7.69 29.06
N SER A 157 -6.93 -7.26 29.09
CA SER A 157 -7.36 -5.94 28.63
C SER A 157 -8.55 -5.45 29.46
N ARG A 158 -8.73 -4.15 29.53
CA ARG A 158 -9.98 -3.51 29.99
C ARG A 158 -10.41 -2.53 28.92
N PRO A 159 -11.18 -2.99 27.93
CA PRO A 159 -11.75 -2.12 26.92
C PRO A 159 -12.55 -0.97 27.55
N LYS A 160 -12.92 0.01 26.76
CA LYS A 160 -13.89 1.03 27.12
C LYS A 160 -15.24 0.38 27.45
N GLU A 161 -16.08 1.00 28.30
CA GLU A 161 -17.42 0.49 28.58
C GLU A 161 -18.22 0.31 27.27
N GLY A 162 -18.58 -0.93 26.93
CA GLY A 162 -19.26 -1.29 25.70
C GLY A 162 -18.34 -1.69 24.53
N ASP A 163 -17.01 -1.48 24.64
CA ASP A 163 -16.02 -1.93 23.67
C ASP A 163 -15.59 -3.37 23.99
N ARG A 164 -15.15 -4.13 23.00
CA ARG A 164 -14.69 -5.51 23.11
C ARG A 164 -13.38 -5.71 22.39
N VAL A 165 -12.59 -6.70 22.78
CA VAL A 165 -11.40 -7.09 22.01
C VAL A 165 -11.85 -7.84 20.77
N SER A 166 -11.35 -7.43 19.61
CA SER A 166 -11.67 -8.05 18.32
C SER A 166 -10.56 -9.00 17.84
N THR A 167 -9.30 -8.64 18.08
CA THR A 167 -8.16 -9.39 17.56
C THR A 167 -7.02 -9.38 18.59
N VAL A 168 -6.31 -10.51 18.70
CA VAL A 168 -5.07 -10.65 19.47
C VAL A 168 -4.07 -11.46 18.65
N PHE A 169 -2.80 -11.07 18.69
CA PHE A 169 -1.71 -11.82 18.05
C PHE A 169 -0.39 -11.52 18.77
N THR A 170 0.61 -12.38 18.58
CA THR A 170 1.96 -12.18 19.04
C THR A 170 2.87 -11.72 17.92
N ALA A 171 3.88 -10.90 18.25
CA ALA A 171 4.83 -10.36 17.30
C ALA A 171 6.13 -9.95 18.01
N SER A 172 7.26 -9.93 17.27
CA SER A 172 8.48 -9.25 17.73
C SER A 172 8.32 -7.72 17.63
N THR A 173 8.93 -6.97 18.52
CA THR A 173 8.98 -5.51 18.43
C THR A 173 9.58 -5.01 17.12
N HIS A 174 10.46 -5.79 16.49
CA HIS A 174 11.13 -5.45 15.24
C HIS A 174 10.36 -5.85 13.97
N ASP A 175 9.27 -6.59 14.11
CA ASP A 175 8.47 -7.01 12.96
C ASP A 175 7.79 -5.82 12.28
N TYR A 176 7.52 -5.99 10.98
CA TYR A 176 6.54 -5.18 10.27
C TYR A 176 5.17 -5.82 10.37
N LEU A 177 4.20 -5.02 10.68
CA LEU A 177 2.81 -5.41 10.62
C LEU A 177 2.18 -4.90 9.33
N LEU A 178 1.64 -5.81 8.55
CA LEU A 178 0.68 -5.52 7.49
C LEU A 178 -0.72 -5.63 8.09
N CYS A 179 -1.34 -4.49 8.38
CA CYS A 179 -2.69 -4.43 8.94
C CYS A 179 -3.69 -4.35 7.79
N PHE A 180 -4.45 -5.42 7.60
CA PHE A 180 -5.49 -5.51 6.59
C PHE A 180 -6.83 -5.10 7.19
N THR A 181 -7.64 -4.38 6.41
CA THR A 181 -8.94 -3.89 6.86
C THR A 181 -10.08 -4.65 6.22
N ASP A 182 -11.25 -4.58 6.85
CA ASP A 182 -12.52 -5.11 6.35
C ASP A 182 -12.85 -4.63 4.94
N ARG A 183 -12.37 -3.42 4.56
CA ARG A 183 -12.53 -2.82 3.23
C ARG A 183 -11.50 -3.26 2.20
N GLY A 184 -10.63 -4.20 2.57
CA GLY A 184 -9.60 -4.73 1.69
C GLY A 184 -8.45 -3.77 1.41
N GLN A 185 -8.20 -2.82 2.30
CA GLN A 185 -6.98 -2.01 2.34
C GLN A 185 -5.90 -2.70 3.18
N VAL A 186 -4.66 -2.28 3.03
CA VAL A 186 -3.54 -2.70 3.86
C VAL A 186 -2.68 -1.51 4.23
N HIS A 187 -2.33 -1.42 5.50
CA HIS A 187 -1.42 -0.44 6.09
C HIS A 187 -0.18 -1.16 6.63
N ARG A 188 0.94 -0.46 6.75
CA ARG A 188 2.20 -1.00 7.26
C ARG A 188 2.72 -0.14 8.39
N LEU A 189 3.12 -0.78 9.50
CA LEU A 189 3.80 -0.13 10.60
C LEU A 189 4.78 -1.10 11.30
N LYS A 190 5.72 -0.56 12.06
CA LYS A 190 6.59 -1.35 12.93
C LYS A 190 5.91 -1.60 14.27
N VAL A 191 6.05 -2.81 14.82
CA VAL A 191 5.46 -3.18 16.12
C VAL A 191 5.89 -2.24 17.24
N TYR A 192 7.15 -1.79 17.24
CA TYR A 192 7.63 -0.84 18.25
C TYR A 192 6.95 0.55 18.18
N GLU A 193 6.28 0.88 17.09
CA GLU A 193 5.50 2.13 16.97
C GLU A 193 4.18 2.06 17.73
N LEU A 194 3.69 0.84 18.00
CA LEU A 194 2.55 0.65 18.89
C LEU A 194 2.91 1.02 20.33
N PRO A 195 2.03 1.72 21.04
CA PRO A 195 2.31 2.11 22.43
C PRO A 195 2.35 0.88 23.33
N GLU A 196 3.44 0.76 24.11
CA GLU A 196 3.54 -0.25 25.15
C GLU A 196 2.69 0.17 26.35
N MET A 197 1.79 -0.68 26.76
CA MET A 197 0.84 -0.40 27.85
C MET A 197 0.61 -1.65 28.70
N GLY A 198 0.36 -1.44 29.98
CA GLY A 198 0.01 -2.53 30.89
C GLY A 198 -1.31 -3.21 30.51
N ARG A 199 -1.49 -4.44 30.98
CA ARG A 199 -2.69 -5.30 30.68
C ARG A 199 -4.02 -4.58 30.85
N THR A 200 -4.17 -3.77 31.88
CA THR A 200 -5.44 -3.10 32.22
C THR A 200 -5.63 -1.73 31.52
N ALA A 201 -4.68 -1.27 30.72
CA ALA A 201 -4.82 -0.04 29.96
C ALA A 201 -5.75 -0.24 28.75
N ARG A 202 -6.46 0.83 28.38
CA ARG A 202 -7.41 0.81 27.23
C ARG A 202 -6.72 0.61 25.88
N GLY A 203 -5.54 1.14 25.70
CA GLY A 203 -4.88 1.26 24.40
C GLY A 203 -4.97 2.68 23.83
N THR A 204 -4.48 2.84 22.62
CA THR A 204 -4.55 4.08 21.82
C THR A 204 -5.41 3.79 20.59
N SER A 205 -6.20 4.75 20.13
CA SER A 205 -7.00 4.58 18.92
C SER A 205 -6.07 4.30 17.70
N ALA A 206 -6.41 3.32 16.90
CA ALA A 206 -5.65 2.89 15.72
C ALA A 206 -5.45 4.03 14.72
N VAL A 207 -6.40 4.97 14.59
CA VAL A 207 -6.28 6.18 13.75
C VAL A 207 -5.13 7.11 14.17
N ASN A 208 -4.55 6.95 15.37
CA ASN A 208 -3.36 7.69 15.77
C ASN A 208 -2.04 7.07 15.29
N VAL A 209 -2.08 5.82 14.85
CA VAL A 209 -0.91 5.06 14.37
C VAL A 209 -1.07 4.61 12.92
N LEU A 210 -2.31 4.48 12.44
CA LEU A 210 -2.68 4.15 11.07
C LEU A 210 -3.66 5.21 10.54
N ASP A 211 -3.54 5.55 9.26
CA ASP A 211 -4.44 6.50 8.58
C ASP A 211 -5.66 5.74 8.04
N LEU A 212 -6.54 5.32 8.97
CA LEU A 212 -7.76 4.58 8.65
C LEU A 212 -8.91 5.53 8.29
N ASP A 213 -9.75 5.13 7.35
CA ASP A 213 -10.99 5.81 7.01
C ASP A 213 -12.06 5.64 8.12
N ASP A 214 -13.03 6.55 8.18
CA ASP A 214 -14.12 6.47 9.15
C ASP A 214 -14.89 5.13 9.05
N GLY A 215 -14.92 4.37 10.13
CA GLY A 215 -15.59 3.05 10.23
C GLY A 215 -14.91 1.97 9.40
N GLU A 216 -13.61 2.04 9.20
CA GLU A 216 -12.74 1.00 8.68
C GLU A 216 -12.11 0.24 9.86
N GLU A 217 -12.21 -1.09 9.86
CA GLU A 217 -11.79 -1.97 10.96
C GLU A 217 -10.63 -2.86 10.53
N ILE A 218 -9.68 -3.11 11.45
CA ILE A 218 -8.58 -4.07 11.21
C ILE A 218 -9.14 -5.48 11.39
N THR A 219 -9.06 -6.31 10.34
CA THR A 219 -9.59 -7.68 10.32
C THR A 219 -8.52 -8.76 10.32
N ALA A 220 -7.34 -8.45 9.78
CA ALA A 220 -6.22 -9.38 9.79
C ALA A 220 -4.90 -8.61 9.94
N VAL A 221 -3.96 -9.22 10.63
CA VAL A 221 -2.60 -8.68 10.77
C VAL A 221 -1.61 -9.77 10.42
N VAL A 222 -0.68 -9.44 9.56
CA VAL A 222 0.38 -10.34 9.12
C VAL A 222 1.73 -9.76 9.54
N ASN A 223 2.52 -10.54 10.25
CA ASN A 223 3.91 -10.23 10.52
C ASN A 223 4.73 -10.53 9.26
N THR A 224 5.52 -9.57 8.83
CA THR A 224 6.46 -9.76 7.73
C THR A 224 7.80 -9.16 8.10
N ASP A 225 8.86 -9.76 7.62
CA ASP A 225 10.15 -9.10 7.53
C ASP A 225 10.36 -8.55 6.10
N ASP A 226 11.41 -7.73 5.91
CA ASP A 226 11.69 -7.11 4.60
C ASP A 226 12.20 -8.11 3.54
N THR A 227 12.37 -9.38 3.90
CA THR A 227 12.94 -10.44 3.04
C THR A 227 11.92 -11.46 2.57
N ASP A 228 10.65 -11.33 2.96
CA ASP A 228 9.61 -12.30 2.63
C ASP A 228 9.42 -12.44 1.11
N GLU A 229 9.72 -13.64 0.62
CA GLU A 229 9.40 -14.08 -0.74
C GLU A 229 8.13 -14.94 -0.70
N GLY A 230 7.34 -14.92 -1.77
CA GLY A 230 6.14 -15.74 -1.87
C GLY A 230 4.88 -14.92 -2.08
N TYR A 231 3.81 -15.33 -1.42
CA TYR A 231 2.48 -14.75 -1.63
C TYR A 231 1.77 -14.47 -0.31
N LEU A 232 0.88 -13.49 -0.34
CA LEU A 232 -0.17 -13.31 0.64
C LEU A 232 -1.43 -13.98 0.09
N ALA A 233 -1.87 -15.05 0.74
CA ALA A 233 -3.16 -15.69 0.51
C ALA A 233 -4.21 -14.97 1.35
N MET A 234 -5.35 -14.65 0.77
CA MET A 234 -6.43 -13.87 1.39
C MET A 234 -7.74 -14.61 1.24
N ALA A 235 -8.56 -14.60 2.29
CA ALA A 235 -9.92 -15.15 2.25
C ALA A 235 -10.95 -14.08 2.64
N THR A 236 -12.08 -14.06 1.93
CA THR A 236 -13.20 -13.17 2.26
C THR A 236 -14.34 -13.93 2.93
N LYS A 237 -15.19 -13.21 3.64
CA LYS A 237 -16.37 -13.72 4.33
C LYS A 237 -17.25 -14.58 3.41
N ASP A 238 -17.41 -14.17 2.16
CA ASP A 238 -18.24 -14.85 1.16
C ASP A 238 -17.54 -16.03 0.47
N GLY A 239 -16.34 -16.44 0.95
CA GLY A 239 -15.64 -17.62 0.49
C GLY A 239 -14.79 -17.42 -0.76
N TYR A 240 -14.45 -16.18 -1.11
CA TYR A 240 -13.45 -15.92 -2.15
C TYR A 240 -12.04 -16.05 -1.57
N VAL A 241 -11.15 -16.58 -2.37
CA VAL A 241 -9.73 -16.68 -2.04
C VAL A 241 -8.89 -16.08 -3.17
N LYS A 242 -7.79 -15.46 -2.80
CA LYS A 242 -6.83 -14.94 -3.75
C LYS A 242 -5.43 -15.05 -3.17
N ARG A 243 -4.42 -15.06 -4.04
CA ARG A 243 -3.04 -14.84 -3.63
C ARG A 243 -2.39 -13.75 -4.46
N THR A 244 -1.58 -12.95 -3.80
CA THR A 244 -0.86 -11.81 -4.39
C THR A 244 0.59 -11.90 -3.93
N ALA A 245 1.54 -11.69 -4.85
CA ALA A 245 2.96 -11.71 -4.48
C ALA A 245 3.27 -10.69 -3.38
N VAL A 246 4.08 -11.06 -2.38
CA VAL A 246 4.49 -10.16 -1.27
C VAL A 246 5.14 -8.90 -1.84
N SER A 247 5.93 -9.01 -2.90
CA SER A 247 6.57 -7.87 -3.59
C SER A 247 5.60 -6.78 -4.08
N GLU A 248 4.32 -7.09 -4.26
CA GLU A 248 3.30 -6.09 -4.59
C GLU A 248 2.98 -5.14 -3.40
N PHE A 249 3.46 -5.48 -2.19
CA PHE A 249 3.22 -4.75 -0.94
C PHE A 249 4.46 -4.05 -0.36
N GLU A 250 5.59 -4.03 -1.06
CA GLU A 250 6.83 -3.36 -0.61
C GLU A 250 6.65 -1.86 -0.39
N ASN A 251 5.82 -1.21 -1.21
CA ASN A 251 5.63 0.24 -1.20
C ASN A 251 4.21 0.60 -0.75
N ILE A 252 3.99 0.60 0.57
CA ILE A 252 2.73 1.04 1.18
C ILE A 252 2.88 2.48 1.67
N HIS A 253 2.00 3.37 1.19
CA HIS A 253 1.94 4.76 1.63
C HIS A 253 1.23 4.87 2.99
N SER A 254 1.39 5.98 3.69
CA SER A 254 0.74 6.22 4.99
C SER A 254 -0.78 6.02 4.97
N GLY A 255 -1.46 6.40 3.89
CA GLY A 255 -2.90 6.18 3.68
C GLY A 255 -3.26 4.76 3.22
N GLY A 256 -2.35 3.79 3.35
CA GLY A 256 -2.59 2.41 2.90
C GLY A 256 -2.65 2.23 1.38
N ILE A 257 -2.81 0.99 0.97
CA ILE A 257 -3.03 0.62 -0.43
C ILE A 257 -4.08 -0.50 -0.50
N ARG A 258 -4.77 -0.60 -1.63
CA ARG A 258 -5.72 -1.68 -1.85
C ARG A 258 -5.01 -3.04 -1.94
N ALA A 259 -5.44 -4.00 -1.13
CA ALA A 259 -4.98 -5.38 -1.13
C ALA A 259 -5.92 -6.31 -1.91
N VAL A 260 -7.23 -6.12 -1.78
CA VAL A 260 -8.27 -6.91 -2.46
C VAL A 260 -9.45 -6.01 -2.84
N SER A 261 -10.18 -6.36 -3.91
CA SER A 261 -11.46 -5.73 -4.22
C SER A 261 -12.59 -6.60 -3.69
N LEU A 262 -13.43 -6.01 -2.85
CA LEU A 262 -14.59 -6.66 -2.24
C LEU A 262 -15.87 -6.24 -2.97
N GLU A 263 -16.92 -7.06 -2.91
CA GLU A 263 -18.27 -6.67 -3.28
C GLU A 263 -19.00 -6.05 -2.08
N ASP A 264 -20.17 -5.45 -2.36
CA ASP A 264 -21.03 -4.95 -1.32
C ASP A 264 -21.39 -6.09 -0.34
N ASP A 265 -21.30 -5.84 0.95
CA ASP A 265 -21.55 -6.79 2.05
C ASP A 265 -20.50 -7.91 2.25
N ASP A 266 -19.45 -8.03 1.40
CA ASP A 266 -18.31 -8.91 1.62
C ASP A 266 -17.22 -8.18 2.42
N SER A 267 -16.43 -8.91 3.19
CA SER A 267 -15.31 -8.38 3.95
C SER A 267 -14.12 -9.32 3.89
N LEU A 268 -12.92 -8.78 4.03
CA LEU A 268 -11.72 -9.59 4.23
C LEU A 268 -11.80 -10.22 5.63
N VAL A 269 -11.49 -11.51 5.74
CA VAL A 269 -11.53 -12.24 7.01
C VAL A 269 -10.12 -12.55 7.48
N ASP A 270 -9.26 -13.04 6.59
CA ASP A 270 -7.97 -13.55 6.98
C ASP A 270 -6.93 -13.45 5.87
N VAL A 271 -5.65 -13.37 6.25
CA VAL A 271 -4.51 -13.26 5.35
C VAL A 271 -3.33 -14.08 5.89
N GLU A 272 -2.76 -14.93 5.04
CA GLU A 272 -1.65 -15.81 5.35
C GLU A 272 -0.46 -15.62 4.40
N VAL A 273 0.75 -15.74 4.94
CA VAL A 273 1.99 -15.79 4.12
C VAL A 273 2.18 -17.21 3.60
N THR A 274 2.48 -17.36 2.32
CA THR A 274 2.69 -18.67 1.70
C THR A 274 3.88 -18.68 0.74
N ALA A 275 4.55 -19.83 0.63
CA ALA A 275 5.63 -20.02 -0.33
C ALA A 275 5.13 -20.19 -1.78
N GLY A 276 3.84 -20.55 -1.98
CA GLY A 276 3.22 -20.66 -3.31
C GLY A 276 3.04 -22.07 -3.83
N ASP A 277 3.49 -23.12 -3.13
CA ASP A 277 3.47 -24.52 -3.54
C ASP A 277 2.76 -25.47 -2.56
N GLY A 278 2.19 -24.92 -1.49
CA GLY A 278 1.46 -25.63 -0.46
C GLY A 278 -0.01 -25.87 -0.75
N ASP A 279 -0.77 -26.00 0.32
CA ASP A 279 -2.23 -26.10 0.35
C ASP A 279 -2.83 -24.96 1.16
N LEU A 280 -4.04 -24.56 0.79
CA LEU A 280 -4.88 -23.66 1.57
C LEU A 280 -6.03 -24.46 2.21
N LEU A 281 -6.26 -24.20 3.49
CA LEU A 281 -7.45 -24.66 4.20
C LEU A 281 -8.31 -23.44 4.53
N VAL A 282 -9.59 -23.51 4.16
CA VAL A 282 -10.58 -22.49 4.47
C VAL A 282 -11.60 -23.10 5.40
N GLY A 283 -11.69 -22.57 6.64
CA GLY A 283 -12.66 -22.96 7.64
C GLY A 283 -13.86 -22.02 7.65
N THR A 284 -15.07 -22.55 7.95
CA THR A 284 -16.31 -21.76 8.03
C THR A 284 -16.84 -21.69 9.45
N ARG A 285 -17.65 -20.68 9.74
CA ARG A 285 -18.34 -20.50 11.02
C ARG A 285 -19.27 -21.66 11.35
N GLY A 286 -19.85 -22.30 10.33
CA GLY A 286 -20.66 -23.50 10.46
C GLY A 286 -19.87 -24.79 10.73
N GLY A 287 -18.53 -24.72 10.77
CA GLY A 287 -17.68 -25.87 11.10
C GLY A 287 -17.35 -26.75 9.90
N MET A 288 -17.42 -26.24 8.67
CA MET A 288 -16.91 -26.91 7.48
C MET A 288 -15.49 -26.47 7.20
N THR A 289 -14.67 -27.34 6.62
CA THR A 289 -13.31 -26.99 6.17
C THR A 289 -13.01 -27.63 4.82
N ILE A 290 -12.47 -26.86 3.89
CA ILE A 290 -11.98 -27.35 2.61
C ILE A 290 -10.45 -27.19 2.53
N ARG A 291 -9.76 -28.22 2.04
CA ARG A 291 -8.33 -28.22 1.71
C ARG A 291 -8.14 -28.36 0.21
N PHE A 292 -7.40 -27.46 -0.42
CA PHE A 292 -7.10 -27.50 -1.85
C PHE A 292 -5.68 -26.99 -2.12
N ALA A 293 -5.13 -27.37 -3.29
CA ALA A 293 -3.81 -26.89 -3.65
C ALA A 293 -3.81 -25.37 -3.83
N GLU A 294 -2.86 -24.69 -3.21
CA GLU A 294 -2.68 -23.26 -3.35
C GLU A 294 -2.58 -22.81 -4.82
N ALA A 295 -1.95 -23.64 -5.67
CA ALA A 295 -1.83 -23.40 -7.10
C ALA A 295 -3.18 -23.26 -7.82
N ASP A 296 -4.28 -23.81 -7.26
CA ASP A 296 -5.63 -23.64 -7.81
C ASP A 296 -6.14 -22.20 -7.68
N ALA A 297 -5.60 -21.43 -6.74
CA ALA A 297 -5.78 -19.97 -6.63
C ALA A 297 -4.62 -19.28 -7.34
N ARG A 298 -4.76 -19.03 -8.66
CA ARG A 298 -3.69 -18.38 -9.44
C ARG A 298 -3.25 -17.04 -8.82
N PRO A 299 -1.96 -16.66 -8.93
CA PRO A 299 -1.50 -15.34 -8.52
C PRO A 299 -2.25 -14.22 -9.25
N MET A 300 -2.65 -13.19 -8.52
CA MET A 300 -3.42 -12.05 -9.02
C MET A 300 -2.90 -10.75 -8.41
N GLY A 301 -3.00 -9.66 -9.18
CA GLY A 301 -2.66 -8.33 -8.67
C GLY A 301 -3.62 -7.85 -7.57
N ARG A 302 -3.20 -6.86 -6.79
CA ARG A 302 -3.91 -6.32 -5.61
C ARG A 302 -5.38 -5.98 -5.85
N SER A 303 -5.73 -5.40 -6.99
CA SER A 303 -7.10 -5.00 -7.32
C SER A 303 -8.03 -6.14 -7.78
N ALA A 304 -7.57 -7.40 -7.77
CA ALA A 304 -8.43 -8.53 -8.10
C ALA A 304 -9.29 -8.92 -6.88
N ARG A 305 -10.51 -9.40 -7.12
CA ARG A 305 -11.41 -9.94 -6.09
C ARG A 305 -10.97 -11.33 -5.60
N GLY A 306 -10.46 -12.15 -6.48
CA GLY A 306 -10.15 -13.55 -6.18
C GLY A 306 -11.00 -14.54 -6.98
N VAL A 307 -10.99 -15.77 -6.52
CA VAL A 307 -11.76 -16.90 -7.05
C VAL A 307 -12.51 -17.59 -5.92
N ASN A 308 -13.61 -18.29 -6.22
CA ASN A 308 -14.33 -19.07 -5.20
C ASN A 308 -13.41 -20.13 -4.59
N GLY A 309 -13.20 -20.09 -3.29
CA GLY A 309 -12.43 -21.06 -2.50
C GLY A 309 -13.31 -22.19 -2.00
N ILE A 310 -14.42 -21.87 -1.36
CA ILE A 310 -15.40 -22.79 -0.76
C ILE A 310 -16.82 -22.45 -1.24
N GLU A 311 -17.69 -23.44 -1.36
CA GLU A 311 -19.12 -23.28 -1.58
C GLU A 311 -19.83 -23.19 -0.21
N LEU A 312 -20.27 -21.99 0.18
CA LEU A 312 -20.98 -21.74 1.42
C LEU A 312 -22.46 -22.11 1.27
N GLU A 313 -23.04 -22.76 2.26
CA GLU A 313 -24.44 -23.14 2.30
C GLU A 313 -25.18 -22.42 3.44
N GLY A 314 -26.43 -22.08 3.19
CA GLY A 314 -27.35 -21.65 4.25
C GLY A 314 -27.02 -20.33 4.95
N GLY A 315 -26.20 -19.48 4.33
CA GLY A 315 -25.77 -18.22 4.95
C GLY A 315 -24.57 -18.39 5.90
N ASP A 316 -23.82 -19.50 5.73
CA ASP A 316 -22.53 -19.69 6.40
C ASP A 316 -21.49 -18.68 5.90
N GLU A 317 -20.48 -18.42 6.68
CA GLU A 317 -19.41 -17.46 6.40
C GLU A 317 -18.05 -18.10 6.67
N VAL A 318 -17.00 -17.62 6.02
CA VAL A 318 -15.63 -18.01 6.34
C VAL A 318 -15.27 -17.52 7.74
N ALA A 319 -14.58 -18.37 8.50
CA ALA A 319 -14.07 -18.08 9.84
C ALA A 319 -12.55 -17.87 9.88
N GLY A 320 -11.82 -18.45 8.92
CA GLY A 320 -10.37 -18.29 8.82
C GLY A 320 -9.77 -19.05 7.64
N LEU A 321 -8.52 -18.76 7.39
CA LEU A 321 -7.68 -19.33 6.35
C LEU A 321 -6.37 -19.80 6.98
N VAL A 322 -5.87 -20.97 6.61
CA VAL A 322 -4.52 -21.41 6.95
C VAL A 322 -3.79 -21.90 5.73
N ALA A 323 -2.51 -21.56 5.66
CA ALA A 323 -1.58 -22.08 4.66
C ALA A 323 -0.75 -23.21 5.27
N VAL A 324 -0.61 -24.31 4.53
CA VAL A 324 0.14 -25.48 4.97
C VAL A 324 1.02 -26.01 3.85
N GLU A 325 2.14 -26.60 4.20
CA GLU A 325 2.94 -27.34 3.24
C GLU A 325 2.22 -28.62 2.80
N ALA A 326 2.60 -29.16 1.66
CA ALA A 326 1.91 -30.32 1.11
C ALA A 326 1.98 -31.56 2.02
N ASP A 327 3.09 -31.75 2.72
CA ASP A 327 3.40 -32.88 3.61
C ASP A 327 3.42 -32.47 5.09
N ASP A 328 2.70 -31.40 5.45
CA ASP A 328 2.60 -30.90 6.83
C ASP A 328 1.93 -31.94 7.74
N ASP A 329 2.56 -32.29 8.84
CA ASP A 329 2.12 -33.28 9.82
C ASP A 329 1.55 -32.64 11.10
N ARG A 330 1.43 -31.32 11.13
CA ARG A 330 0.79 -30.58 12.23
C ARG A 330 -0.70 -30.90 12.33
N ASP A 331 -1.31 -30.36 13.35
CA ASP A 331 -2.77 -30.44 13.56
C ASP A 331 -3.44 -29.13 13.14
N LEU A 332 -4.69 -29.23 12.71
CA LEU A 332 -5.61 -28.08 12.64
C LEU A 332 -6.27 -27.89 14.02
N LEU A 333 -5.98 -26.77 14.65
CA LEU A 333 -6.70 -26.28 15.84
C LEU A 333 -7.93 -25.54 15.37
N THR A 334 -9.10 -25.91 15.89
CA THR A 334 -10.37 -25.23 15.64
C THR A 334 -10.94 -24.78 16.96
N VAL A 335 -11.22 -23.48 17.09
CA VAL A 335 -11.79 -22.86 18.28
C VAL A 335 -13.14 -22.22 17.95
N THR A 336 -14.09 -22.32 18.87
CA THR A 336 -15.42 -21.76 18.71
C THR A 336 -15.68 -20.62 19.69
N LYS A 337 -16.63 -19.77 19.36
CA LYS A 337 -16.97 -18.55 20.12
C LYS A 337 -17.25 -18.81 21.60
N ASN A 338 -17.81 -19.98 21.98
CA ASN A 338 -18.13 -20.29 23.35
C ASN A 338 -16.98 -20.99 24.11
N GLY A 339 -15.73 -20.89 23.62
CA GLY A 339 -14.53 -21.37 24.28
C GLY A 339 -14.30 -22.87 24.17
N TYR A 340 -14.95 -23.56 23.24
CA TYR A 340 -14.64 -24.95 22.91
C TYR A 340 -13.60 -24.98 21.80
N GLY A 341 -12.80 -26.05 21.78
CA GLY A 341 -11.84 -26.24 20.72
C GLY A 341 -11.35 -27.69 20.66
N LYS A 342 -10.65 -28.01 19.63
CA LYS A 342 -10.01 -29.29 19.39
C LYS A 342 -8.85 -29.12 18.42
N ARG A 343 -7.98 -30.11 18.39
CA ARG A 343 -7.01 -30.26 17.31
C ARG A 343 -7.24 -31.58 16.58
N THR A 344 -7.06 -31.56 15.28
CA THR A 344 -7.29 -32.69 14.40
C THR A 344 -6.14 -32.77 13.40
N PRO A 345 -5.49 -33.93 13.23
CA PRO A 345 -4.38 -34.08 12.29
C PRO A 345 -4.73 -33.61 10.87
N LEU A 346 -3.86 -32.81 10.25
CA LEU A 346 -4.05 -32.31 8.88
C LEU A 346 -4.25 -33.44 7.86
N SER A 347 -3.75 -34.65 8.16
CA SER A 347 -3.96 -35.84 7.33
C SER A 347 -5.41 -36.28 7.22
N GLU A 348 -6.29 -35.89 8.15
CA GLU A 348 -7.75 -36.16 8.05
C GLU A 348 -8.46 -35.26 7.01
N TYR A 349 -7.81 -34.18 6.55
CA TYR A 349 -8.36 -33.23 5.58
C TYR A 349 -7.80 -33.54 4.19
N ARG A 350 -8.47 -34.43 3.46
CA ARG A 350 -8.05 -34.75 2.10
C ARG A 350 -8.10 -33.53 1.18
N ARG A 351 -7.11 -33.40 0.31
CA ARG A 351 -7.11 -32.37 -0.73
C ARG A 351 -8.31 -32.56 -1.68
N GLN A 352 -9.00 -31.48 -1.99
CA GLN A 352 -10.16 -31.41 -2.89
C GLN A 352 -9.90 -30.35 -3.98
N SER A 353 -10.76 -30.29 -4.98
CA SER A 353 -10.79 -29.12 -5.86
C SER A 353 -11.44 -27.95 -5.09
N ARG A 354 -10.92 -26.73 -5.25
CA ARG A 354 -11.55 -25.52 -4.68
C ARG A 354 -13.03 -25.42 -5.12
N TYR A 355 -13.78 -24.60 -4.41
CA TYR A 355 -15.22 -24.42 -4.63
C TYR A 355 -16.04 -25.70 -4.42
N GLY A 356 -15.59 -26.58 -3.53
CA GLY A 356 -16.39 -27.64 -2.95
C GLY A 356 -17.01 -27.21 -1.61
N LYS A 357 -17.94 -28.02 -1.08
CA LYS A 357 -18.57 -27.80 0.24
C LYS A 357 -17.63 -28.06 1.43
N GLY A 358 -16.48 -28.64 1.18
CA GLY A 358 -15.55 -29.06 2.23
C GLY A 358 -15.95 -30.37 2.94
N LEU A 359 -15.42 -30.52 4.12
CA LEU A 359 -15.66 -31.63 5.06
C LEU A 359 -16.12 -31.04 6.38
N ILE A 360 -16.95 -31.78 7.13
CA ILE A 360 -17.24 -31.41 8.51
C ILE A 360 -15.93 -31.46 9.29
N ASP A 361 -15.54 -30.35 9.86
CA ASP A 361 -14.42 -30.24 10.77
C ASP A 361 -14.91 -30.38 12.20
N ILE A 362 -15.78 -29.49 12.64
CA ILE A 362 -16.37 -29.49 13.99
C ILE A 362 -17.89 -29.40 13.89
N GLU A 363 -18.62 -30.14 14.75
CA GLU A 363 -20.07 -29.96 14.88
C GLU A 363 -20.35 -28.72 15.74
N THR A 364 -21.02 -27.72 15.17
CA THR A 364 -21.45 -26.51 15.87
C THR A 364 -22.90 -26.61 16.34
N ASP A 365 -23.18 -26.13 17.55
CA ASP A 365 -24.53 -25.99 18.10
C ASP A 365 -24.56 -24.82 19.13
N ASP A 366 -25.68 -24.61 19.77
CA ASP A 366 -25.87 -23.55 20.79
C ASP A 366 -24.89 -23.68 21.97
N ARG A 367 -24.33 -24.85 22.22
CA ARG A 367 -23.42 -25.10 23.34
C ARG A 367 -22.03 -24.56 23.07
N ASN A 368 -21.47 -24.88 21.90
CA ASN A 368 -20.11 -24.48 21.55
C ASN A 368 -20.07 -23.23 20.66
N GLY A 369 -21.17 -22.85 20.04
CA GLY A 369 -21.24 -21.69 19.17
C GLY A 369 -20.56 -21.88 17.82
N PRO A 370 -20.57 -20.88 16.96
CA PRO A 370 -19.87 -20.91 15.67
C PRO A 370 -18.34 -20.93 15.84
N VAL A 371 -17.64 -21.45 14.84
CA VAL A 371 -16.17 -21.35 14.77
C VAL A 371 -15.76 -19.88 14.68
N CYS A 372 -14.71 -19.50 15.40
CA CYS A 372 -14.12 -18.16 15.38
C CYS A 372 -12.64 -18.14 14.97
N SER A 373 -11.92 -19.27 15.07
CA SER A 373 -10.55 -19.37 14.60
C SER A 373 -10.22 -20.78 14.13
N VAL A 374 -9.34 -20.86 13.13
CA VAL A 374 -8.68 -22.07 12.66
C VAL A 374 -7.20 -21.76 12.48
N GLU A 375 -6.31 -22.60 13.10
CA GLU A 375 -4.88 -22.39 13.11
C GLU A 375 -4.16 -23.72 12.89
N THR A 376 -2.93 -23.67 12.36
CA THR A 376 -2.05 -24.84 12.35
C THR A 376 -1.16 -24.86 13.58
N VAL A 377 -1.09 -25.99 14.24
CA VAL A 377 -0.41 -26.11 15.54
C VAL A 377 0.42 -27.38 15.67
N SER A 378 1.51 -27.28 16.42
CA SER A 378 2.27 -28.40 16.93
C SER A 378 2.01 -28.60 18.43
N PRO A 379 2.11 -29.82 18.95
CA PRO A 379 1.82 -30.08 20.37
C PRO A 379 2.70 -29.29 21.36
N GLY A 380 3.90 -28.87 20.93
CA GLY A 380 4.84 -28.08 21.74
C GLY A 380 4.54 -26.59 21.80
N ASP A 381 3.70 -26.10 20.89
CA ASP A 381 3.41 -24.67 20.79
C ASP A 381 2.64 -24.13 22.00
N GLY A 382 2.86 -22.86 22.30
CA GLY A 382 2.03 -22.09 23.19
C GLY A 382 0.73 -21.67 22.50
N LEU A 383 -0.32 -21.45 23.26
CA LEU A 383 -1.62 -21.00 22.78
C LEU A 383 -2.08 -19.82 23.63
N ALA A 384 -2.32 -18.69 23.02
CA ALA A 384 -2.92 -17.52 23.62
C ALA A 384 -4.38 -17.39 23.15
N ILE A 385 -5.33 -17.32 24.08
CA ILE A 385 -6.75 -17.13 23.79
C ILE A 385 -7.23 -15.88 24.53
N MET A 386 -7.90 -14.97 23.84
CA MET A 386 -8.49 -13.79 24.43
C MET A 386 -10.01 -13.80 24.24
N SER A 387 -10.75 -13.40 25.28
CA SER A 387 -12.19 -13.17 25.19
C SER A 387 -12.53 -11.72 24.86
N GLU A 388 -13.74 -11.48 24.36
CA GLU A 388 -14.27 -10.15 24.05
C GLU A 388 -14.25 -9.23 25.29
N SER A 389 -14.42 -9.76 26.50
CA SER A 389 -14.29 -9.02 27.76
C SER A 389 -12.84 -8.67 28.14
N GLY A 390 -11.86 -9.12 27.38
CA GLY A 390 -10.43 -8.85 27.58
C GLY A 390 -9.75 -9.81 28.57
N GLN A 391 -10.31 -10.97 28.84
CA GLN A 391 -9.59 -12.03 29.58
C GLN A 391 -8.65 -12.76 28.64
N ILE A 392 -7.37 -12.88 29.03
CA ILE A 392 -6.36 -13.65 28.29
C ILE A 392 -6.03 -14.92 29.07
N MET A 393 -5.95 -16.02 28.36
CA MET A 393 -5.44 -17.30 28.84
C MET A 393 -4.29 -17.75 27.95
N ARG A 394 -3.15 -18.10 28.55
CA ARG A 394 -2.03 -18.77 27.87
C ARG A 394 -1.99 -20.23 28.33
N THR A 395 -1.89 -21.16 27.40
CA THR A 395 -1.79 -22.60 27.67
C THR A 395 -0.87 -23.24 26.63
N HIS A 396 -0.61 -24.56 26.76
CA HIS A 396 0.09 -25.31 25.73
C HIS A 396 -0.90 -26.00 24.80
N VAL A 397 -0.59 -26.03 23.51
CA VAL A 397 -1.39 -26.72 22.49
C VAL A 397 -1.58 -28.19 22.84
N GLY A 398 -0.57 -28.86 23.42
CA GLY A 398 -0.63 -30.25 23.88
C GLY A 398 -1.73 -30.52 24.91
N GLU A 399 -2.25 -29.51 25.63
CA GLU A 399 -3.39 -29.67 26.55
C GLU A 399 -4.74 -29.68 25.82
N VAL A 400 -4.82 -29.21 24.57
CA VAL A 400 -6.04 -29.32 23.76
C VAL A 400 -6.14 -30.73 23.21
N SER A 401 -7.31 -31.36 23.38
CA SER A 401 -7.49 -32.75 22.98
C SER A 401 -7.39 -32.93 21.47
N GLU A 402 -6.57 -33.89 21.03
CA GLU A 402 -6.56 -34.38 19.67
C GLU A 402 -7.75 -35.32 19.46
N VAL A 403 -8.66 -34.98 18.56
CA VAL A 403 -9.87 -35.76 18.25
C VAL A 403 -10.22 -35.63 16.77
N GLY A 404 -10.96 -36.60 16.26
CA GLY A 404 -11.39 -36.62 14.87
C GLY A 404 -12.33 -35.45 14.52
N ARG A 405 -12.53 -35.22 13.22
CA ARG A 405 -13.26 -34.09 12.65
C ARG A 405 -14.66 -33.92 13.19
N ASN A 406 -15.48 -34.95 13.14
CA ASN A 406 -16.91 -34.89 13.44
C ASN A 406 -17.22 -34.96 14.96
N THR A 407 -16.72 -33.95 15.70
CA THR A 407 -16.88 -33.83 17.15
C THR A 407 -17.17 -32.37 17.54
N LYS A 408 -17.62 -32.12 18.76
CA LYS A 408 -17.92 -30.77 19.26
C LYS A 408 -16.75 -30.10 20.00
N GLY A 409 -15.61 -30.76 20.04
CA GLY A 409 -14.47 -30.29 20.81
C GLY A 409 -14.63 -30.39 22.34
N VAL A 410 -13.67 -29.86 23.05
CA VAL A 410 -13.60 -29.76 24.51
C VAL A 410 -13.53 -28.30 24.94
N VAL A 411 -13.84 -28.05 26.22
CA VAL A 411 -13.65 -26.68 26.76
C VAL A 411 -12.15 -26.38 26.83
N VAL A 412 -11.73 -25.39 26.07
CA VAL A 412 -10.36 -24.86 26.09
C VAL A 412 -10.28 -23.68 27.05
N MET A 413 -11.19 -22.71 26.92
CA MET A 413 -11.32 -21.58 27.83
C MET A 413 -12.72 -21.52 28.46
N ARG A 414 -12.80 -21.24 29.74
CA ARG A 414 -14.07 -21.01 30.42
C ARG A 414 -14.40 -19.53 30.40
N LEU A 415 -15.48 -19.20 29.75
CA LEU A 415 -15.98 -17.83 29.61
C LEU A 415 -17.04 -17.56 30.67
N GLU A 416 -17.24 -16.30 31.02
CA GLU A 416 -18.38 -15.82 31.81
C GLU A 416 -19.66 -15.77 30.95
N ASP A 417 -20.81 -15.58 31.58
CA ASP A 417 -22.10 -15.46 30.87
C ASP A 417 -22.01 -14.27 29.88
N ASP A 418 -22.44 -14.47 28.65
CA ASP A 418 -22.44 -13.50 27.54
C ASP A 418 -21.07 -13.06 27.05
N ASP A 419 -19.94 -13.72 27.44
CA ASP A 419 -18.62 -13.50 26.90
C ASP A 419 -18.29 -14.51 25.79
N HIS A 420 -17.46 -14.11 24.83
CA HIS A 420 -17.08 -14.94 23.70
C HIS A 420 -15.57 -14.87 23.45
N VAL A 421 -15.02 -15.88 22.76
CA VAL A 421 -13.65 -15.81 22.24
C VAL A 421 -13.58 -14.76 21.15
N ALA A 422 -12.67 -13.81 21.33
CA ALA A 422 -12.38 -12.74 20.37
C ALA A 422 -11.23 -13.11 19.43
N GLY A 423 -10.18 -13.73 19.97
CA GLY A 423 -8.99 -14.10 19.19
C GLY A 423 -8.26 -15.28 19.78
N VAL A 424 -7.57 -15.98 18.90
CA VAL A 424 -6.71 -17.11 19.22
C VAL A 424 -5.40 -16.92 18.45
N ASP A 425 -4.28 -17.12 19.10
CA ASP A 425 -2.99 -17.01 18.46
C ASP A 425 -2.04 -18.11 18.95
N VAL A 426 -1.14 -18.55 18.08
CA VAL A 426 -0.17 -19.60 18.33
C VAL A 426 1.20 -18.99 18.54
N VAL A 427 1.75 -19.24 19.72
CA VAL A 427 3.10 -18.80 20.08
C VAL A 427 4.05 -19.99 19.84
N ALA A 428 4.99 -19.84 18.92
CA ALA A 428 5.98 -20.88 18.67
C ALA A 428 6.66 -21.31 19.99
N ALA A 429 6.98 -22.58 20.10
CA ALA A 429 7.74 -23.06 21.24
C ALA A 429 9.12 -22.39 21.24
N ASP A 430 9.47 -21.63 22.29
CA ASP A 430 10.85 -21.19 22.52
C ASP A 430 11.76 -22.43 22.53
N GLY A 431 12.76 -22.46 21.67
CA GLY A 431 13.65 -23.58 21.47
C GLY A 431 14.57 -23.91 22.66
N ASP A 432 14.31 -23.41 23.87
CA ASP A 432 15.14 -23.55 25.07
C ASP A 432 14.33 -23.85 26.34
N ASP A 433 13.53 -24.92 26.37
CA ASP A 433 13.03 -25.51 27.61
C ASP A 433 13.40 -27.03 27.69
N GLU A 434 14.61 -27.39 27.27
CA GLU A 434 15.27 -28.63 27.75
C GLU A 434 16.25 -28.24 28.84
N ASP A 435 15.78 -28.00 30.08
CA ASP A 435 16.53 -28.27 31.34
C ASP A 435 15.71 -27.71 32.55
N GLU A 436 14.79 -28.51 33.07
CA GLU A 436 14.65 -28.74 34.54
C GLU A 436 13.85 -30.02 34.84
#